data_16d66d4ee92d8ec83288f01bc142fcc2
#
_entry.id   16d66d4ee92d8ec83288f01bc142fcc2
#
_cell.length_a   1.000
_cell.length_b   1.000
_cell.length_c   1.000
_cell.angle_alpha   90.00
_cell.angle_beta   90.00
_cell.angle_gamma   90.00
#
_symmetry.space_group_name_H-M   'P 1'
#
loop_
_entity.id
_entity.type
_entity.pdbx_description
1 polymer ?
#
loop_
_entity_poly.entity_id
_entity_poly.type
_entity_poly.pdbx_seq_one_letter_code
_entity_poly.pdbx_strand_id
1 'polypeptide(L)'
;MGNTLLIIVGIFMVAMTAIGLKRGMLKMAFSLISVVVVLLLVNILTPPTKQLLKATPIYTGIQNTIEEYVSNNIESSAQSVTQTGVGAQKKIIEKLPLPKEIKATLNENNTEERYASLKVTTFSEYIAESLTDMVMNAVTFIILFVILTILVKIVVHALDIIAKLPVLRTFNTIGGALIGLGESLVIIWIACIVVTAFSATSWGQKICTGISEN
;
A
#
# COMPACT_ATOMS: atom_id res chain seq x y z
N MET A 1 19.37 -8.51 17.88
CA MET A 1 18.40 -8.75 16.79
C MET A 1 18.88 -8.22 15.43
N GLY A 2 19.77 -7.23 15.40
CA GLY A 2 20.26 -6.60 14.18
C GLY A 2 20.88 -7.54 13.16
N ASN A 3 21.83 -8.36 13.56
CA ASN A 3 22.49 -9.30 12.65
C ASN A 3 21.53 -10.30 11.97
N THR A 4 20.45 -10.69 12.64
CA THR A 4 19.48 -11.65 12.08
C THR A 4 18.71 -11.05 10.90
N LEU A 5 18.31 -9.78 11.00
CA LEU A 5 17.59 -9.08 9.94
C LEU A 5 18.49 -8.85 8.71
N LEU A 6 19.73 -8.47 8.94
CA LEU A 6 20.76 -8.32 7.90
C LEU A 6 21.02 -9.64 7.15
N ILE A 7 21.12 -10.75 7.89
CA ILE A 7 21.29 -12.09 7.31
C ILE A 7 20.07 -12.48 6.46
N ILE A 8 18.85 -12.25 6.93
CA ILE A 8 17.62 -12.53 6.18
C ILE A 8 17.60 -11.72 4.87
N VAL A 9 17.88 -10.43 4.94
CA VAL A 9 17.94 -9.55 3.76
C VAL A 9 19.02 -10.03 2.80
N GLY A 10 20.22 -10.38 3.30
CA GLY A 10 21.30 -10.90 2.48
C GLY A 10 20.96 -12.21 1.78
N ILE A 11 20.36 -13.17 2.48
CA ILE A 11 19.89 -14.44 1.90
C ILE A 11 18.83 -14.17 0.84
N PHE A 12 17.89 -13.26 1.10
CA PHE A 12 16.85 -12.89 0.14
C PHE A 12 17.45 -12.30 -1.14
N MET A 13 18.41 -11.37 -1.03
CA MET A 13 19.11 -10.76 -2.17
C MET A 13 19.85 -11.80 -3.00
N VAL A 14 20.58 -12.71 -2.35
CA VAL A 14 21.29 -13.82 -3.02
C VAL A 14 20.32 -14.74 -3.75
N ALA A 15 19.20 -15.10 -3.09
CA ALA A 15 18.17 -15.95 -3.70
C ALA A 15 17.55 -15.29 -4.94
N MET A 16 17.20 -14.00 -4.87
CA MET A 16 16.64 -13.26 -5.99
C MET A 16 17.64 -13.10 -7.15
N THR A 17 18.92 -12.86 -6.84
CA THR A 17 19.99 -12.85 -7.84
C THR A 17 20.13 -14.21 -8.53
N ALA A 18 20.11 -15.31 -7.77
CA ALA A 18 20.19 -16.66 -8.32
C ALA A 18 18.96 -17.01 -9.19
N ILE A 19 17.78 -16.55 -8.81
CA ILE A 19 16.55 -16.67 -9.63
C ILE A 19 16.71 -15.88 -10.91
N GLY A 20 17.26 -14.67 -10.84
CA GLY A 20 17.53 -13.82 -12.00
C GLY A 20 18.51 -14.46 -12.99
N LEU A 21 19.59 -15.08 -12.49
CA LEU A 21 20.54 -15.87 -13.29
C LEU A 21 19.84 -16.99 -14.07
N LYS A 22 18.90 -17.71 -13.41
CA LYS A 22 18.17 -18.82 -14.04
C LYS A 22 17.11 -18.36 -15.04
N ARG A 23 16.43 -17.24 -14.77
CA ARG A 23 15.35 -16.70 -15.61
C ARG A 23 15.88 -15.98 -16.84
N GLY A 24 17.01 -15.30 -16.71
CA GLY A 24 17.60 -14.46 -17.76
C GLY A 24 17.02 -13.04 -17.80
N MET A 25 17.79 -12.12 -18.39
CA MET A 25 17.48 -10.69 -18.47
C MET A 25 16.13 -10.40 -19.14
N LEU A 26 15.85 -11.03 -20.27
CA LEU A 26 14.61 -10.79 -21.01
C LEU A 26 13.38 -11.11 -20.17
N LYS A 27 13.39 -12.28 -19.50
CA LYS A 27 12.27 -12.69 -18.63
C LYS A 27 12.09 -11.75 -17.42
N MET A 28 13.20 -11.29 -16.84
CA MET A 28 13.18 -10.36 -15.72
C MET A 28 12.73 -8.97 -16.18
N ALA A 29 13.19 -8.48 -17.33
CA ALA A 29 12.74 -7.22 -17.91
C ALA A 29 11.22 -7.22 -18.18
N PHE A 30 10.69 -8.29 -18.76
CA PHE A 30 9.24 -8.45 -18.93
C PHE A 30 8.50 -8.49 -17.59
N SER A 31 9.07 -9.10 -16.56
CA SER A 31 8.49 -9.12 -15.23
C SER A 31 8.40 -7.70 -14.63
N LEU A 32 9.47 -6.90 -14.75
CA LEU A 32 9.48 -5.50 -14.27
C LEU A 32 8.47 -4.63 -15.04
N ILE A 33 8.46 -4.72 -16.35
CA ILE A 33 7.48 -4.01 -17.20
C ILE A 33 6.06 -4.40 -16.80
N SER A 34 5.81 -5.68 -16.51
CA SER A 34 4.52 -6.17 -16.06
C SER A 34 4.07 -5.52 -14.75
N VAL A 35 4.99 -5.34 -13.79
CA VAL A 35 4.68 -4.65 -12.52
C VAL A 35 4.29 -3.20 -12.78
N VAL A 36 5.04 -2.48 -13.63
CA VAL A 36 4.71 -1.09 -13.99
C VAL A 36 3.34 -1.01 -14.66
N VAL A 37 3.06 -1.92 -15.60
CA VAL A 37 1.76 -2.00 -16.28
C VAL A 37 0.63 -2.27 -15.28
N VAL A 38 0.84 -3.22 -14.35
CA VAL A 38 -0.14 -3.50 -13.28
C VAL A 38 -0.40 -2.27 -12.44
N LEU A 39 0.64 -1.57 -11.98
CA LEU A 39 0.48 -0.36 -11.16
C LEU A 39 -0.28 0.75 -11.89
N LEU A 40 -0.01 0.96 -13.17
CA LEU A 40 -0.74 1.91 -14.01
C LEU A 40 -2.22 1.52 -14.15
N LEU A 41 -2.48 0.23 -14.44
CA LEU A 41 -3.84 -0.28 -14.55
C LEU A 41 -4.60 -0.19 -13.22
N VAL A 42 -3.95 -0.52 -12.08
CA VAL A 42 -4.55 -0.37 -10.76
C VAL A 42 -4.96 1.07 -10.51
N ASN A 43 -4.07 2.04 -10.81
CA ASN A 43 -4.37 3.46 -10.59
C ASN A 43 -5.59 3.91 -11.43
N ILE A 44 -5.68 3.49 -12.68
CA ILE A 44 -6.80 3.84 -13.58
C ILE A 44 -8.09 3.14 -13.14
N LEU A 45 -8.02 1.87 -12.70
CA LEU A 45 -9.19 1.07 -12.37
C LEU A 45 -9.68 1.23 -10.93
N THR A 46 -8.88 1.81 -10.03
CA THR A 46 -9.27 2.02 -8.62
C THR A 46 -10.55 2.84 -8.46
N PRO A 47 -10.75 4.00 -9.12
CA PRO A 47 -11.96 4.79 -8.95
C PRO A 47 -13.25 4.03 -9.35
N PRO A 48 -13.37 3.43 -10.54
CA PRO A 48 -14.58 2.70 -10.92
C PRO A 48 -14.80 1.45 -10.05
N THR A 49 -13.73 0.71 -9.72
CA THR A 49 -13.85 -0.49 -8.87
C THR A 49 -14.29 -0.14 -7.45
N LYS A 50 -13.80 0.95 -6.89
CA LYS A 50 -14.25 1.44 -5.58
C LYS A 50 -15.75 1.75 -5.57
N GLN A 51 -16.28 2.34 -6.65
CA GLN A 51 -17.72 2.58 -6.77
C GLN A 51 -18.54 1.28 -6.79
N LEU A 52 -18.04 0.25 -7.47
CA LEU A 52 -18.67 -1.08 -7.46
C LEU A 52 -18.61 -1.72 -6.06
N LEU A 53 -17.49 -1.59 -5.37
CA LEU A 53 -17.33 -2.12 -4.01
C LEU A 53 -18.22 -1.42 -2.98
N LYS A 54 -18.59 -0.16 -3.19
CA LYS A 54 -19.56 0.55 -2.32
C LYS A 54 -20.93 -0.14 -2.24
N ALA A 55 -21.31 -0.91 -3.25
CA ALA A 55 -22.55 -1.69 -3.26
C ALA A 55 -22.42 -3.08 -2.60
N THR A 56 -21.26 -3.39 -2.02
CA THR A 56 -20.98 -4.71 -1.45
C THR A 56 -20.96 -4.69 0.09
N PRO A 57 -21.18 -5.85 0.74
CA PRO A 57 -21.05 -5.97 2.19
C PRO A 57 -19.66 -5.60 2.74
N ILE A 58 -18.63 -5.62 1.90
CA ILE A 58 -17.27 -5.21 2.29
C ILE A 58 -17.24 -3.74 2.69
N TYR A 59 -17.91 -2.88 1.92
CA TYR A 59 -17.99 -1.44 2.23
C TYR A 59 -18.71 -1.19 3.54
N THR A 60 -19.92 -1.77 3.69
CA THR A 60 -20.71 -1.59 4.92
C THR A 60 -20.02 -2.15 6.16
N GLY A 61 -19.29 -3.26 6.04
CA GLY A 61 -18.49 -3.80 7.13
C GLY A 61 -17.35 -2.86 7.56
N ILE A 62 -16.64 -2.29 6.60
CA ILE A 62 -15.55 -1.31 6.88
C ILE A 62 -16.16 -0.03 7.48
N GLN A 63 -17.23 0.50 6.89
CA GLN A 63 -17.89 1.70 7.34
C GLN A 63 -18.36 1.57 8.79
N ASN A 64 -19.11 0.52 9.13
CA ASN A 64 -19.58 0.28 10.48
C ASN A 64 -18.45 0.18 11.51
N THR A 65 -17.37 -0.52 11.16
CA THR A 65 -16.21 -0.63 12.05
C THR A 65 -15.53 0.72 12.30
N ILE A 66 -15.47 1.56 11.27
CA ILE A 66 -14.88 2.91 11.38
C ILE A 66 -15.81 3.86 12.13
N GLU A 67 -17.12 3.81 11.89
CA GLU A 67 -18.10 4.59 12.63
C GLU A 67 -18.07 4.24 14.13
N GLU A 68 -17.99 2.95 14.48
CA GLU A 68 -17.83 2.52 15.87
C GLU A 68 -16.52 3.03 16.47
N TYR A 69 -15.42 2.96 15.72
CA TYR A 69 -14.13 3.52 16.16
C TYR A 69 -14.22 5.03 16.42
N VAL A 70 -14.84 5.78 15.51
CA VAL A 70 -15.02 7.23 15.61
C VAL A 70 -15.91 7.59 16.78
N SER A 71 -17.04 6.90 16.94
CA SER A 71 -17.96 7.05 18.07
C SER A 71 -17.22 6.87 19.40
N ASN A 72 -16.48 5.80 19.56
CA ASN A 72 -15.75 5.49 20.78
C ASN A 72 -14.60 6.46 21.11
N ASN A 73 -13.99 7.12 20.11
CA ASN A 73 -12.82 7.97 20.29
C ASN A 73 -13.09 9.48 20.17
N ILE A 74 -14.18 9.87 19.50
CA ILE A 74 -14.45 11.27 19.15
C ILE A 74 -15.73 11.80 19.82
N GLU A 75 -16.79 11.02 19.98
CA GLU A 75 -18.07 11.53 20.47
C GLU A 75 -18.04 12.11 21.88
N SER A 76 -17.22 11.57 22.76
CA SER A 76 -17.01 12.15 24.09
C SER A 76 -16.33 13.55 24.05
N SER A 77 -15.68 13.89 22.93
CA SER A 77 -14.99 15.17 22.72
C SER A 77 -15.71 16.09 21.71
N ALA A 78 -16.59 15.54 20.85
CA ALA A 78 -17.11 16.21 19.65
C ALA A 78 -18.52 16.80 19.82
N GLN A 79 -19.27 16.45 20.85
CA GLN A 79 -20.58 17.11 21.10
C GLN A 79 -20.45 18.63 21.37
N SER A 80 -19.23 19.08 21.71
CA SER A 80 -18.90 20.51 21.87
C SER A 80 -18.25 21.14 20.63
N VAL A 81 -17.97 20.39 19.56
CA VAL A 81 -17.03 20.79 18.49
C VAL A 81 -17.71 21.11 17.14
N THR A 82 -19.03 20.93 17.02
CA THR A 82 -19.79 21.33 15.81
C THR A 82 -19.69 22.83 15.52
N GLN A 83 -19.17 23.63 16.45
CA GLN A 83 -18.96 25.09 16.30
C GLN A 83 -17.51 25.53 16.60
N THR A 84 -16.58 24.60 16.80
CA THR A 84 -15.22 24.95 17.23
C THR A 84 -14.30 25.02 16.00
N GLY A 85 -13.57 26.14 15.86
CA GLY A 85 -12.72 26.42 14.71
C GLY A 85 -11.64 25.35 14.44
N VAL A 86 -11.07 25.36 13.23
CA VAL A 86 -10.08 24.43 12.68
C VAL A 86 -8.96 24.02 13.67
N GLY A 87 -8.59 24.91 14.57
CA GLY A 87 -7.56 24.66 15.58
C GLY A 87 -7.93 23.62 16.65
N ALA A 88 -9.22 23.48 17.00
CA ALA A 88 -9.68 22.47 17.95
C ALA A 88 -9.83 21.10 17.28
N GLN A 89 -10.29 21.08 16.04
CA GLN A 89 -10.38 19.87 15.22
C GLN A 89 -8.99 19.23 15.03
N LYS A 90 -7.96 20.05 14.77
CA LYS A 90 -6.57 19.59 14.68
C LYS A 90 -6.10 18.92 15.97
N LYS A 91 -6.41 19.49 17.14
CA LYS A 91 -6.04 18.90 18.44
C LYS A 91 -6.73 17.55 18.68
N ILE A 92 -7.96 17.36 18.17
CA ILE A 92 -8.66 16.08 18.28
C ILE A 92 -7.98 15.05 17.36
N ILE A 93 -7.69 15.38 16.11
CA ILE A 93 -6.96 14.50 15.19
C ILE A 93 -5.63 14.06 15.78
N GLU A 94 -4.87 14.97 16.42
CA GLU A 94 -3.58 14.65 17.04
C GLU A 94 -3.68 13.66 18.20
N LYS A 95 -4.81 13.64 18.92
CA LYS A 95 -5.06 12.70 20.02
C LYS A 95 -5.54 11.32 19.57
N LEU A 96 -6.02 11.17 18.33
CA LEU A 96 -6.47 9.87 17.84
C LEU A 96 -5.31 8.86 17.84
N PRO A 97 -5.55 7.59 18.17
CA PRO A 97 -4.55 6.53 18.10
C PRO A 97 -4.34 6.08 16.63
N LEU A 98 -3.92 7.01 15.78
CA LEU A 98 -3.66 6.82 14.34
C LEU A 98 -2.20 7.09 14.01
N PRO A 99 -1.65 6.47 12.95
CA PRO A 99 -0.33 6.83 12.40
C PRO A 99 -0.22 8.31 12.05
N LYS A 100 1.00 8.86 12.17
CA LYS A 100 1.25 10.30 11.92
C LYS A 100 0.86 10.73 10.50
N GLU A 101 1.10 9.87 9.53
CA GLU A 101 0.79 10.10 8.10
C GLU A 101 -0.73 10.25 7.87
N ILE A 102 -1.52 9.41 8.54
CA ILE A 102 -2.99 9.50 8.47
C ILE A 102 -3.49 10.78 9.15
N LYS A 103 -2.92 11.13 10.31
CA LYS A 103 -3.25 12.40 11.00
C LYS A 103 -2.90 13.61 10.13
N ALA A 104 -1.73 13.60 9.48
CA ALA A 104 -1.33 14.66 8.56
C ALA A 104 -2.33 14.79 7.42
N THR A 105 -2.68 13.70 6.75
CA THR A 105 -3.65 13.67 5.66
C THR A 105 -5.04 14.15 6.11
N LEU A 106 -5.51 13.75 7.29
CA LEU A 106 -6.77 14.25 7.85
C LEU A 106 -6.72 15.75 8.13
N ASN A 107 -5.60 16.26 8.65
CA ASN A 107 -5.44 17.71 8.89
C ASN A 107 -5.38 18.52 7.60
N GLU A 108 -4.64 18.05 6.58
CA GLU A 108 -4.50 18.72 5.29
C GLU A 108 -5.81 18.75 4.50
N ASN A 109 -6.58 17.67 4.58
CA ASN A 109 -7.85 17.55 3.86
C ASN A 109 -9.07 18.04 4.66
N ASN A 110 -8.87 18.64 5.83
CA ASN A 110 -9.96 19.21 6.63
C ASN A 110 -10.39 20.57 6.08
N THR A 111 -10.99 20.56 4.90
CA THR A 111 -11.42 21.74 4.12
C THR A 111 -12.89 21.64 3.72
N GLU A 112 -13.53 22.78 3.49
CA GLU A 112 -14.94 22.85 3.07
C GLU A 112 -15.19 22.06 1.78
N GLU A 113 -14.24 22.11 0.81
CA GLU A 113 -14.34 21.35 -0.43
C GLU A 113 -14.37 19.83 -0.16
N ARG A 114 -13.59 19.37 0.82
CA ARG A 114 -13.56 17.97 1.18
C ARG A 114 -14.85 17.54 1.86
N TYR A 115 -15.40 18.34 2.76
CA TYR A 115 -16.72 18.07 3.35
C TYR A 115 -17.81 17.96 2.26
N ALA A 116 -17.84 18.90 1.32
CA ALA A 116 -18.76 18.86 0.20
C ALA A 116 -18.58 17.61 -0.67
N SER A 117 -17.33 17.21 -0.97
CA SER A 117 -17.02 16.03 -1.78
C SER A 117 -17.44 14.73 -1.13
N LEU A 118 -17.33 14.65 0.20
CA LEU A 118 -17.75 13.49 1.00
C LEU A 118 -19.25 13.52 1.33
N LYS A 119 -19.93 14.66 1.10
CA LYS A 119 -21.34 14.91 1.46
C LYS A 119 -21.59 14.79 2.96
N VAL A 120 -20.66 15.27 3.76
CA VAL A 120 -20.73 15.28 5.22
C VAL A 120 -20.87 16.69 5.75
N THR A 121 -21.45 16.86 6.93
CA THR A 121 -21.73 18.16 7.54
C THR A 121 -21.01 18.32 8.89
N THR A 122 -20.71 17.23 9.57
CA THR A 122 -20.07 17.25 10.89
C THR A 122 -18.62 16.78 10.82
N PHE A 123 -17.85 17.21 11.83
CA PHE A 123 -16.45 16.79 11.94
C PHE A 123 -16.30 15.28 12.18
N SER A 124 -17.22 14.69 12.95
CA SER A 124 -17.21 13.24 13.20
C SER A 124 -17.46 12.46 11.91
N GLU A 125 -18.48 12.86 11.12
CA GLU A 125 -18.74 12.28 9.78
C GLU A 125 -17.54 12.44 8.85
N TYR A 126 -16.90 13.63 8.87
CA TYR A 126 -15.70 13.87 8.07
C TYR A 126 -14.58 12.86 8.39
N ILE A 127 -14.30 12.64 9.68
CA ILE A 127 -13.27 11.66 10.09
C ILE A 127 -13.68 10.25 9.68
N ALA A 128 -14.94 9.84 9.93
CA ALA A 128 -15.45 8.52 9.59
C ALA A 128 -15.37 8.25 8.08
N GLU A 129 -15.90 9.16 7.25
CA GLU A 129 -15.89 9.02 5.80
C GLU A 129 -14.48 9.12 5.20
N SER A 130 -13.62 10.00 5.74
CA SER A 130 -12.23 10.08 5.28
C SER A 130 -11.45 8.81 5.57
N LEU A 131 -11.58 8.22 6.76
CA LEU A 131 -10.95 6.96 7.11
C LEU A 131 -11.51 5.80 6.29
N THR A 132 -12.83 5.74 6.11
CA THR A 132 -13.50 4.75 5.24
C THR A 132 -12.98 4.85 3.81
N ASP A 133 -12.85 6.06 3.28
CA ASP A 133 -12.34 6.31 1.93
C ASP A 133 -10.88 5.85 1.78
N MET A 134 -10.03 6.11 2.78
CA MET A 134 -8.63 5.66 2.80
C MET A 134 -8.53 4.13 2.85
N VAL A 135 -9.29 3.47 3.73
CA VAL A 135 -9.29 2.01 3.85
C VAL A 135 -9.84 1.37 2.57
N MET A 136 -10.92 1.92 2.01
CA MET A 136 -11.49 1.44 0.75
C MET A 136 -10.53 1.59 -0.43
N ASN A 137 -9.75 2.68 -0.49
CA ASN A 137 -8.71 2.83 -1.50
C ASN A 137 -7.64 1.74 -1.35
N ALA A 138 -7.18 1.47 -0.13
CA ALA A 138 -6.19 0.43 0.13
C ALA A 138 -6.72 -0.98 -0.21
N VAL A 139 -7.94 -1.31 0.20
CA VAL A 139 -8.58 -2.60 -0.09
C VAL A 139 -8.78 -2.78 -1.59
N THR A 140 -9.30 -1.76 -2.28
CA THR A 140 -9.51 -1.79 -3.73
C THR A 140 -8.17 -1.96 -4.47
N PHE A 141 -7.14 -1.22 -4.03
CA PHE A 141 -5.79 -1.34 -4.57
C PHE A 141 -5.26 -2.78 -4.44
N ILE A 142 -5.36 -3.38 -3.25
CA ILE A 142 -4.87 -4.74 -3.00
C ILE A 142 -5.62 -5.75 -3.89
N ILE A 143 -6.94 -5.67 -3.94
CA ILE A 143 -7.76 -6.58 -4.76
C ILE A 143 -7.36 -6.47 -6.24
N LEU A 144 -7.34 -5.25 -6.78
CA LEU A 144 -6.96 -5.01 -8.18
C LEU A 144 -5.52 -5.45 -8.46
N PHE A 145 -4.58 -5.13 -7.55
CA PHE A 145 -3.18 -5.50 -7.71
C PHE A 145 -3.01 -7.02 -7.82
N VAL A 146 -3.69 -7.78 -6.97
CA VAL A 146 -3.65 -9.26 -7.02
C VAL A 146 -4.25 -9.77 -8.31
N ILE A 147 -5.47 -9.34 -8.65
CA ILE A 147 -6.18 -9.80 -9.85
C ILE A 147 -5.38 -9.46 -11.12
N LEU A 148 -4.97 -8.21 -11.27
CA LEU A 148 -4.24 -7.76 -12.45
C LEU A 148 -2.85 -8.40 -12.54
N THR A 149 -2.17 -8.63 -11.42
CA THR A 149 -0.89 -9.37 -11.41
C THR A 149 -1.07 -10.78 -11.97
N ILE A 150 -2.12 -11.48 -11.55
CA ILE A 150 -2.43 -12.82 -12.08
C ILE A 150 -2.74 -12.77 -13.57
N LEU A 151 -3.61 -11.85 -14.01
CA LEU A 151 -3.99 -11.69 -15.41
C LEU A 151 -2.78 -11.37 -16.30
N VAL A 152 -1.97 -10.39 -15.91
CA VAL A 152 -0.77 -10.01 -16.67
C VAL A 152 0.23 -11.16 -16.71
N LYS A 153 0.43 -11.91 -15.62
CA LYS A 153 1.30 -13.11 -15.63
C LYS A 153 0.80 -14.18 -16.58
N ILE A 154 -0.51 -14.42 -16.66
CA ILE A 154 -1.10 -15.37 -17.64
C ILE A 154 -0.82 -14.92 -19.08
N VAL A 155 -1.02 -13.63 -19.37
CA VAL A 155 -0.75 -13.07 -20.72
C VAL A 155 0.73 -13.19 -21.07
N VAL A 156 1.63 -12.79 -20.17
CA VAL A 156 3.08 -12.89 -20.37
C VAL A 156 3.52 -14.34 -20.56
N HIS A 157 2.95 -15.28 -19.79
CA HIS A 157 3.27 -16.70 -19.95
C HIS A 157 2.81 -17.24 -21.30
N ALA A 158 1.65 -16.82 -21.79
CA ALA A 158 1.18 -17.18 -23.12
C ALA A 158 2.09 -16.63 -24.24
N LEU A 159 2.65 -15.42 -24.07
CA LEU A 159 3.62 -14.82 -24.99
C LEU A 159 5.00 -15.50 -24.93
N ASP A 160 5.46 -15.98 -23.76
CA ASP A 160 6.72 -16.74 -23.57
C ASP A 160 6.78 -18.02 -24.45
N ILE A 161 5.63 -18.61 -24.78
CA ILE A 161 5.53 -19.78 -25.64
C ILE A 161 5.92 -19.43 -27.10
N ILE A 162 5.73 -18.17 -27.49
CA ILE A 162 6.01 -17.65 -28.83
C ILE A 162 7.47 -17.18 -28.95
N ALA A 163 8.10 -16.75 -27.86
CA ALA A 163 9.42 -16.09 -27.87
C ALA A 163 10.59 -17.01 -27.47
N LYS A 164 10.65 -18.25 -27.97
CA LYS A 164 11.82 -19.13 -27.82
C LYS A 164 12.93 -18.76 -28.82
N LEU A 165 13.49 -17.55 -28.70
CA LEU A 165 14.66 -17.15 -29.48
C LEU A 165 15.96 -17.48 -28.75
N PRO A 166 16.92 -18.19 -29.39
CA PRO A 166 18.23 -18.52 -28.83
C PRO A 166 19.17 -17.31 -28.91
N VAL A 167 18.86 -16.23 -28.16
CA VAL A 167 19.68 -15.01 -28.21
C VAL A 167 20.63 -14.99 -27.01
N LEU A 168 21.95 -14.93 -27.33
CA LEU A 168 23.08 -14.52 -26.46
C LEU A 168 22.97 -14.97 -24.99
N ARG A 169 23.11 -16.26 -24.78
CA ARG A 169 22.90 -16.94 -23.47
C ARG A 169 23.63 -16.28 -22.31
N THR A 170 24.89 -15.87 -22.50
CA THR A 170 25.72 -15.30 -21.43
C THR A 170 25.24 -13.92 -21.00
N PHE A 171 24.98 -13.01 -21.95
CA PHE A 171 24.46 -11.68 -21.67
C PHE A 171 23.08 -11.73 -21.00
N ASN A 172 22.21 -12.64 -21.47
CA ASN A 172 20.91 -12.84 -20.88
C ASN A 172 20.99 -13.32 -19.42
N THR A 173 21.95 -14.19 -19.10
CA THR A 173 22.16 -14.73 -17.75
C THR A 173 22.70 -13.66 -16.79
N ILE A 174 23.78 -12.95 -17.20
CA ILE A 174 24.37 -11.90 -16.36
C ILE A 174 23.39 -10.73 -16.15
N GLY A 175 22.74 -10.28 -17.23
CA GLY A 175 21.73 -9.25 -17.14
C GLY A 175 20.55 -9.66 -16.26
N GLY A 176 20.17 -10.95 -16.29
CA GLY A 176 19.16 -11.49 -15.38
C GLY A 176 19.56 -11.40 -13.92
N ALA A 177 20.83 -11.64 -13.59
CA ALA A 177 21.34 -11.48 -12.21
C ALA A 177 21.22 -10.02 -11.73
N LEU A 178 21.63 -9.07 -12.58
CA LEU A 178 21.57 -7.63 -12.25
C LEU A 178 20.11 -7.18 -12.03
N ILE A 179 19.19 -7.61 -12.90
CA ILE A 179 17.77 -7.28 -12.74
C ILE A 179 17.19 -7.95 -11.47
N GLY A 180 17.55 -9.22 -11.20
CA GLY A 180 17.10 -9.91 -9.97
C GLY A 180 17.58 -9.23 -8.70
N LEU A 181 18.80 -8.71 -8.71
CA LEU A 181 19.33 -7.90 -7.62
C LEU A 181 18.55 -6.58 -7.48
N GLY A 182 18.30 -5.87 -8.57
CA GLY A 182 17.48 -4.66 -8.57
C GLY A 182 16.04 -4.90 -8.08
N GLU A 183 15.39 -5.99 -8.54
CA GLU A 183 14.07 -6.39 -8.08
C GLU A 183 14.06 -6.68 -6.56
N SER A 184 15.10 -7.31 -6.03
CA SER A 184 15.23 -7.54 -4.59
C SER A 184 15.30 -6.24 -3.78
N LEU A 185 16.03 -5.23 -4.27
CA LEU A 185 16.12 -3.93 -3.61
C LEU A 185 14.75 -3.21 -3.59
N VAL A 186 14.00 -3.26 -4.69
CA VAL A 186 12.65 -2.69 -4.76
C VAL A 186 11.70 -3.38 -3.79
N ILE A 187 11.74 -4.72 -3.71
CA ILE A 187 10.90 -5.48 -2.78
C ILE A 187 11.25 -5.14 -1.32
N ILE A 188 12.54 -5.06 -0.98
CA ILE A 188 13.00 -4.66 0.36
C ILE A 188 12.51 -3.24 0.68
N TRP A 189 12.62 -2.32 -0.26
CA TRP A 189 12.15 -0.95 -0.08
C TRP A 189 10.64 -0.89 0.17
N ILE A 190 9.84 -1.63 -0.61
CA ILE A 190 8.39 -1.74 -0.37
C ILE A 190 8.11 -2.36 1.01
N ALA A 191 8.84 -3.40 1.39
CA ALA A 191 8.70 -4.01 2.71
C ALA A 191 9.00 -3.01 3.84
N CYS A 192 10.03 -2.17 3.69
CA CYS A 192 10.33 -1.09 4.64
C CYS A 192 9.19 -0.07 4.75
N ILE A 193 8.59 0.32 3.61
CA ILE A 193 7.43 1.23 3.60
C ILE A 193 6.25 0.58 4.36
N VAL A 194 5.97 -0.70 4.10
CA VAL A 194 4.91 -1.43 4.80
C VAL A 194 5.18 -1.49 6.31
N VAL A 195 6.41 -1.84 6.72
CA VAL A 195 6.79 -1.86 8.15
C VAL A 195 6.63 -0.48 8.79
N THR A 196 7.02 0.58 8.09
CA THR A 196 6.85 1.97 8.56
C THR A 196 5.37 2.34 8.70
N ALA A 197 4.52 1.94 7.76
CA ALA A 197 3.08 2.17 7.85
C ALA A 197 2.44 1.48 9.06
N PHE A 198 2.98 0.33 9.46
CA PHE A 198 2.56 -0.42 10.65
C PHE A 198 3.40 -0.14 11.90
N SER A 199 4.21 0.92 11.91
CA SER A 199 5.09 1.27 13.04
C SER A 199 4.36 1.54 14.36
N ALA A 200 3.06 1.83 14.32
CA ALA A 200 2.22 1.96 15.52
C ALA A 200 1.85 0.61 16.17
N THR A 201 2.05 -0.52 15.49
CA THR A 201 1.77 -1.84 16.02
C THR A 201 2.98 -2.41 16.79
N SER A 202 2.73 -3.31 17.74
CA SER A 202 3.78 -3.92 18.57
C SER A 202 4.83 -4.70 17.77
N TRP A 203 4.45 -5.32 16.65
CA TRP A 203 5.39 -6.01 15.77
C TRP A 203 6.14 -5.04 14.85
N GLY A 204 5.47 -4.00 14.35
CA GLY A 204 6.11 -2.96 13.53
C GLY A 204 7.19 -2.21 14.31
N GLN A 205 6.92 -1.86 15.57
CA GLN A 205 7.92 -1.24 16.46
C GLN A 205 9.16 -2.13 16.65
N LYS A 206 8.98 -3.44 16.89
CA LYS A 206 10.11 -4.37 17.05
C LYS A 206 11.01 -4.44 15.82
N ILE A 207 10.42 -4.40 14.61
CA ILE A 207 11.19 -4.42 13.35
C ILE A 207 11.89 -3.08 13.15
N CYS A 208 11.20 -1.95 13.36
CA CYS A 208 11.79 -0.61 13.22
C CYS A 208 12.99 -0.43 14.18
N THR A 209 12.87 -0.86 15.43
CA THR A 209 13.98 -0.82 16.40
C THR A 209 15.14 -1.68 15.93
N GLY A 210 14.87 -2.89 15.42
CA GLY A 210 15.91 -3.77 14.89
C GLY A 210 16.61 -3.23 13.63
N ILE A 211 15.95 -2.34 12.85
CA ILE A 211 16.55 -1.64 11.71
C ILE A 211 17.42 -0.47 12.18
N SER A 212 16.98 0.28 13.20
CA SER A 212 17.69 1.46 13.69
C SER A 212 18.97 1.14 14.50
N GLU A 213 19.10 -0.09 15.01
CA GLU A 213 20.26 -0.58 15.76
C GLU A 213 21.37 -1.15 14.86
N ASN A 214 21.23 -1.10 13.52
CA ASN A 214 22.18 -1.55 12.51
C ASN A 214 22.67 -0.42 11.63
#